data_3a704b42ed8651150ec5744191fb346b
#
_entry.id   3a704b42ed8651150ec5744191fb346b
#
_cell.length_a   1.000
_cell.length_b   1.000
_cell.length_c   1.000
_cell.angle_alpha   90.00
_cell.angle_beta   90.00
_cell.angle_gamma   90.00
#
_symmetry.space_group_name_H-M   'P 1'
#
loop_
_entity.id
_entity.type
_entity.pdbx_description
1 polymer ?
#
loop_
_entity_poly.entity_id
_entity_poly.type
_entity_poly.pdbx_seq_one_letter_code
_entity_poly.pdbx_strand_id
1 'polypeptide(L)'
;MNVNKNINNIFFIFAFSHLIIWTLVPTITNKNLPLDTIEALAWGSNLEWGFNKHPPMSAFFPEVFYQIFGAQDWSYYLLSQIFVLISFFYVFKFANEVLQDVKLGFISTILLSSIYFYNFTTPEFNVNVCQLPFWSLVVYYSWRIYDSKDIKFLDCLLVGIFAAIGFLSKYLFIYL
;
A
#
# COMPACT_ATOMS: atom_id res chain seq x y z
N MET A 1 1.33 33.36 2.79
CA MET A 1 1.66 32.05 2.17
C MET A 1 0.86 30.99 2.92
N ASN A 2 0.06 30.17 2.23
CA ASN A 2 -0.90 29.28 2.89
C ASN A 2 -0.16 28.07 3.49
N VAL A 3 -0.02 28.02 4.82
CA VAL A 3 0.74 26.99 5.57
C VAL A 3 0.29 25.59 5.22
N ASN A 4 -1.01 25.38 5.08
CA ASN A 4 -1.57 24.06 4.73
C ASN A 4 -1.12 23.59 3.34
N LYS A 5 -1.06 24.49 2.35
CA LYS A 5 -0.57 24.16 1.00
C LYS A 5 0.90 23.73 1.03
N ASN A 6 1.71 24.38 1.86
CA ASN A 6 3.12 24.03 1.99
C ASN A 6 3.29 22.64 2.60
N ILE A 7 2.50 22.28 3.62
CA ILE A 7 2.59 20.96 4.26
C ILE A 7 2.14 19.86 3.30
N ASN A 8 1.08 20.08 2.52
CA ASN A 8 0.70 19.13 1.48
C ASN A 8 1.83 18.90 0.47
N ASN A 9 2.51 19.96 0.04
CA ASN A 9 3.66 19.81 -0.87
C ASN A 9 4.81 19.04 -0.21
N ILE A 10 5.10 19.30 1.07
CA ILE A 10 6.12 18.59 1.83
C ILE A 10 5.76 17.10 1.97
N PHE A 11 4.47 16.78 2.24
CA PHE A 11 4.00 15.40 2.26
C PHE A 11 4.27 14.68 0.92
N PHE A 12 3.91 15.29 -0.22
CA PHE A 12 4.17 14.68 -1.51
C PHE A 12 5.66 14.51 -1.80
N ILE A 13 6.48 15.50 -1.49
CA ILE A 13 7.95 15.39 -1.63
C ILE A 13 8.46 14.22 -0.78
N PHE A 14 8.05 14.13 0.48
CA PHE A 14 8.41 13.04 1.37
C PHE A 14 7.99 11.67 0.82
N ALA A 15 6.72 11.52 0.43
CA ALA A 15 6.16 10.28 -0.07
C ALA A 15 6.84 9.81 -1.36
N PHE A 16 7.05 10.71 -2.32
CA PHE A 16 7.78 10.39 -3.55
C PHE A 16 9.27 10.12 -3.32
N SER A 17 9.92 10.84 -2.39
CA SER A 17 11.31 10.53 -2.00
C SER A 17 11.42 9.13 -1.39
N HIS A 18 10.47 8.75 -0.54
CA HIS A 18 10.40 7.40 0.02
C HIS A 18 10.27 6.33 -1.09
N LEU A 19 9.32 6.52 -2.02
CA LEU A 19 9.13 5.61 -3.16
C LEU A 19 10.41 5.48 -3.98
N ILE A 20 11.07 6.59 -4.33
CA ILE A 20 12.29 6.58 -5.15
C ILE A 20 13.43 5.87 -4.41
N ILE A 21 13.68 6.21 -3.14
CA ILE A 21 14.77 5.64 -2.36
C ILE A 21 14.58 4.11 -2.21
N TRP A 22 13.40 3.68 -1.78
CA TRP A 22 13.12 2.27 -1.51
C TRP A 22 12.83 1.43 -2.77
N THR A 23 12.74 2.07 -3.94
CA THR A 23 12.81 1.39 -5.24
C THR A 23 14.25 1.27 -5.72
N LEU A 24 15.01 2.38 -5.71
CA LEU A 24 16.33 2.41 -6.31
C LEU A 24 17.40 1.69 -5.46
N VAL A 25 17.38 1.90 -4.14
CA VAL A 25 18.39 1.29 -3.25
C VAL A 25 18.41 -0.23 -3.39
N PRO A 26 17.29 -0.97 -3.21
CA PRO A 26 17.30 -2.42 -3.37
C PRO A 26 17.60 -2.85 -4.81
N THR A 27 17.18 -2.08 -5.82
CA THR A 27 17.52 -2.36 -7.22
C THR A 27 19.03 -2.38 -7.48
N ILE A 28 19.78 -1.49 -6.82
CA ILE A 28 21.22 -1.35 -7.00
C ILE A 28 22.00 -2.32 -6.10
N THR A 29 21.50 -2.58 -4.89
CA THR A 29 22.26 -3.33 -3.86
C THR A 29 21.97 -4.83 -3.88
N ASN A 30 20.77 -5.24 -4.25
CA ASN A 30 20.38 -6.64 -4.25
C ASN A 30 20.84 -7.32 -5.56
N LYS A 31 21.35 -8.53 -5.44
CA LYS A 31 21.74 -9.37 -6.59
C LYS A 31 20.59 -10.19 -7.15
N ASN A 32 19.58 -10.44 -6.33
CA ASN A 32 18.38 -11.22 -6.66
C ASN A 32 17.18 -10.60 -5.99
N LEU A 33 15.98 -10.90 -6.54
CA LEU A 33 14.72 -10.57 -5.87
C LEU A 33 14.61 -11.32 -4.53
N PRO A 34 13.90 -10.73 -3.54
CA PRO A 34 13.55 -11.42 -2.31
C PRO A 34 12.69 -12.66 -2.57
N LEU A 35 12.78 -13.64 -1.66
CA LEU A 35 12.20 -14.97 -1.83
C LEU A 35 10.67 -14.93 -2.04
N ASP A 36 9.96 -14.17 -1.21
CA ASP A 36 8.49 -14.09 -1.29
C ASP A 36 8.03 -13.45 -2.62
N THR A 37 8.82 -12.52 -3.16
CA THR A 37 8.54 -11.91 -4.47
C THR A 37 8.73 -12.92 -5.61
N ILE A 38 9.77 -13.76 -5.56
CA ILE A 38 10.00 -14.84 -6.54
C ILE A 38 8.86 -15.86 -6.47
N GLU A 39 8.44 -16.25 -5.25
CA GLU A 39 7.34 -17.18 -5.04
C GLU A 39 6.02 -16.60 -5.60
N ALA A 40 5.74 -15.33 -5.35
CA ALA A 40 4.57 -14.65 -5.88
C ALA A 40 4.53 -14.62 -7.41
N LEU A 41 5.68 -14.39 -8.07
CA LEU A 41 5.81 -14.46 -9.53
C LEU A 41 5.60 -15.87 -10.08
N ALA A 42 6.16 -16.89 -9.41
CA ALA A 42 5.96 -18.27 -9.81
C ALA A 42 4.49 -18.71 -9.75
N TRP A 43 3.74 -18.20 -8.75
CA TRP A 43 2.29 -18.44 -8.66
C TRP A 43 1.50 -17.60 -9.67
N GLY A 44 1.88 -16.35 -9.86
CA GLY A 44 1.21 -15.41 -10.76
C GLY A 44 1.14 -15.90 -12.19
N SER A 45 2.17 -16.64 -12.65
CA SER A 45 2.20 -17.19 -14.01
C SER A 45 1.05 -18.15 -14.33
N ASN A 46 0.42 -18.77 -13.33
CA ASN A 46 -0.72 -19.69 -13.50
C ASN A 46 -2.09 -19.03 -13.34
N LEU A 47 -2.18 -17.83 -12.77
CA LEU A 47 -3.41 -17.06 -12.50
C LEU A 47 -4.53 -17.87 -11.81
N GLU A 48 -4.17 -18.72 -10.86
CA GLU A 48 -5.12 -19.51 -10.08
C GLU A 48 -5.77 -18.67 -8.97
N TRP A 49 -7.02 -18.98 -8.61
CA TRP A 49 -7.79 -18.28 -7.58
C TRP A 49 -7.39 -18.64 -6.14
N GLY A 50 -6.35 -19.40 -5.95
CA GLY A 50 -5.81 -19.75 -4.64
C GLY A 50 -4.56 -20.58 -4.75
N PHE A 51 -3.63 -20.38 -3.82
CA PHE A 51 -2.38 -21.10 -3.72
C PHE A 51 -2.26 -21.77 -2.35
N ASN A 52 -1.37 -22.75 -2.22
CA ASN A 52 -1.22 -23.54 -0.97
C ASN A 52 -0.97 -22.70 0.28
N LYS A 53 -0.32 -21.54 0.14
CA LYS A 53 0.03 -20.65 1.25
C LYS A 53 -0.88 -19.43 1.37
N HIS A 54 -1.29 -18.85 0.23
CA HIS A 54 -1.80 -17.48 0.19
C HIS A 54 -2.96 -17.32 -0.79
N PRO A 55 -3.82 -16.31 -0.55
CA PRO A 55 -4.83 -15.88 -1.51
C PRO A 55 -4.20 -15.28 -2.78
N PRO A 56 -4.97 -15.12 -3.87
CA PRO A 56 -4.43 -14.89 -5.21
C PRO A 56 -3.85 -13.49 -5.45
N MET A 57 -4.31 -12.44 -4.77
CA MET A 57 -3.95 -11.07 -5.11
C MET A 57 -2.45 -10.77 -4.94
N SER A 58 -1.79 -11.41 -3.96
CA SER A 58 -0.34 -11.27 -3.78
C SER A 58 0.48 -11.83 -4.94
N ALA A 59 -0.10 -12.69 -5.75
CA ALA A 59 0.50 -13.23 -6.97
C ALA A 59 0.06 -12.45 -8.23
N PHE A 60 -1.18 -12.00 -8.27
CA PHE A 60 -1.73 -11.29 -9.44
C PHE A 60 -1.09 -9.92 -9.66
N PHE A 61 -0.80 -9.16 -8.60
CA PHE A 61 -0.16 -7.86 -8.76
C PHE A 61 1.26 -7.95 -9.34
N PRO A 62 2.17 -8.82 -8.87
CA PRO A 62 3.45 -9.03 -9.53
C PRO A 62 3.32 -9.51 -10.98
N GLU A 63 2.37 -10.39 -11.28
CA GLU A 63 2.13 -10.86 -12.65
C GLU A 63 1.72 -9.70 -13.57
N VAL A 64 0.82 -8.82 -13.14
CA VAL A 64 0.46 -7.62 -13.91
C VAL A 64 1.70 -6.76 -14.19
N PHE A 65 2.58 -6.59 -13.21
CA PHE A 65 3.82 -5.83 -13.40
C PHE A 65 4.79 -6.55 -14.35
N TYR A 66 4.88 -7.87 -14.28
CA TYR A 66 5.63 -8.68 -15.24
C TYR A 66 5.13 -8.50 -16.67
N GLN A 67 3.80 -8.51 -16.87
CA GLN A 67 3.22 -8.32 -18.21
C GLN A 67 3.46 -6.91 -18.78
N ILE A 68 3.61 -5.89 -17.93
CA ILE A 68 3.85 -4.51 -18.36
C ILE A 68 5.35 -4.24 -18.58
N PHE A 69 6.20 -4.66 -17.65
CA PHE A 69 7.62 -4.28 -17.59
C PHE A 69 8.59 -5.43 -17.96
N GLY A 70 8.06 -6.66 -18.09
CA GLY A 70 8.88 -7.85 -18.28
C GLY A 70 9.65 -8.25 -17.01
N ALA A 71 10.67 -9.09 -17.17
CA ALA A 71 11.49 -9.60 -16.06
C ALA A 71 12.49 -8.53 -15.57
N GLN A 72 11.98 -7.48 -14.96
CA GLN A 72 12.78 -6.36 -14.46
C GLN A 72 12.63 -6.24 -12.93
N ASP A 73 13.69 -6.51 -12.18
CA ASP A 73 13.68 -6.52 -10.70
C ASP A 73 13.18 -5.21 -10.09
N TRP A 74 13.58 -4.06 -10.66
CA TRP A 74 13.15 -2.75 -10.18
C TRP A 74 11.63 -2.57 -10.19
N SER A 75 10.93 -3.23 -11.09
CA SER A 75 9.47 -3.09 -11.21
C SER A 75 8.73 -3.65 -10.00
N TYR A 76 9.24 -4.71 -9.38
CA TYR A 76 8.63 -5.32 -8.20
C TYR A 76 8.92 -4.51 -6.93
N TYR A 77 10.10 -3.88 -6.84
CA TYR A 77 10.36 -2.90 -5.78
C TYR A 77 9.46 -1.67 -5.95
N LEU A 78 9.27 -1.20 -7.18
CA LEU A 78 8.31 -0.11 -7.47
C LEU A 78 6.89 -0.49 -7.08
N LEU A 79 6.42 -1.69 -7.43
CA LEU A 79 5.11 -2.21 -7.02
C LEU A 79 4.92 -2.11 -5.51
N SER A 80 5.87 -2.64 -4.74
CA SER A 80 5.86 -2.56 -3.28
C SER A 80 5.73 -1.12 -2.78
N GLN A 81 6.51 -0.21 -3.33
CA GLN A 81 6.51 1.18 -2.88
C GLN A 81 5.26 1.95 -3.30
N ILE A 82 4.61 1.60 -4.40
CA ILE A 82 3.28 2.12 -4.75
C ILE A 82 2.26 1.73 -3.68
N PHE A 83 2.29 0.50 -3.19
CA PHE A 83 1.39 0.02 -2.14
C PHE A 83 1.62 0.75 -0.80
N VAL A 84 2.88 0.97 -0.44
CA VAL A 84 3.25 1.81 0.72
C VAL A 84 2.77 3.25 0.54
N LEU A 85 2.97 3.82 -0.65
CA LEU A 85 2.58 5.20 -0.94
C LEU A 85 1.07 5.42 -0.81
N ILE A 86 0.26 4.48 -1.31
CA ILE A 86 -1.20 4.51 -1.14
C ILE A 86 -1.55 4.50 0.35
N SER A 87 -0.90 3.65 1.15
CA SER A 87 -1.11 3.60 2.60
C SER A 87 -0.76 4.93 3.28
N PHE A 88 0.39 5.52 2.94
CA PHE A 88 0.80 6.84 3.46
C PHE A 88 -0.21 7.92 3.12
N PHE A 89 -0.71 7.92 1.89
CA PHE A 89 -1.70 8.90 1.46
C PHE A 89 -3.01 8.80 2.25
N TYR A 90 -3.52 7.59 2.46
CA TYR A 90 -4.78 7.41 3.20
C TYR A 90 -4.62 7.60 4.70
N VAL A 91 -3.46 7.28 5.29
CA VAL A 91 -3.15 7.62 6.69
C VAL A 91 -3.04 9.13 6.88
N PHE A 92 -2.33 9.82 5.97
CA PHE A 92 -2.25 11.29 5.98
C PHE A 92 -3.65 11.91 5.89
N LYS A 93 -4.46 11.45 4.95
CA LYS A 93 -5.80 11.97 4.71
C LYS A 93 -6.73 11.72 5.90
N PHE A 94 -6.73 10.49 6.41
CA PHE A 94 -7.52 10.09 7.58
C PHE A 94 -7.16 10.92 8.82
N ALA A 95 -5.87 10.98 9.16
CA ALA A 95 -5.42 11.72 10.33
C ALA A 95 -5.68 13.24 10.20
N ASN A 96 -5.50 13.82 9.00
CA ASN A 96 -5.84 15.23 8.74
C ASN A 96 -7.33 15.51 8.93
N GLU A 97 -8.20 14.64 8.45
CA GLU A 97 -9.66 14.83 8.56
C GLU A 97 -10.15 14.60 9.99
N VAL A 98 -9.65 13.58 10.70
CA VAL A 98 -10.04 13.28 12.10
C VAL A 98 -9.49 14.31 13.07
N LEU A 99 -8.23 14.71 12.94
CA LEU A 99 -7.55 15.63 13.85
C LEU A 99 -7.76 17.11 13.47
N GLN A 100 -8.37 17.38 12.31
CA GLN A 100 -8.63 18.72 11.77
C GLN A 100 -7.35 19.59 11.65
N ASP A 101 -6.19 18.94 11.48
CA ASP A 101 -4.88 19.60 11.34
C ASP A 101 -3.97 18.84 10.37
N VAL A 102 -3.62 19.49 9.27
CA VAL A 102 -2.76 18.94 8.23
C VAL A 102 -1.34 18.63 8.74
N LYS A 103 -0.84 19.33 9.76
CA LYS A 103 0.45 19.05 10.39
C LYS A 103 0.42 17.71 11.12
N LEU A 104 -0.66 17.47 11.87
CA LEU A 104 -0.84 16.20 12.58
C LEU A 104 -1.02 15.05 11.59
N GLY A 105 -1.70 15.27 10.47
CA GLY A 105 -1.76 14.31 9.37
C GLY A 105 -0.37 13.93 8.84
N PHE A 106 0.49 14.92 8.61
CA PHE A 106 1.86 14.67 8.15
C PHE A 106 2.73 13.99 9.22
N ILE A 107 2.62 14.41 10.48
CA ILE A 107 3.32 13.77 11.61
C ILE A 107 2.90 12.29 11.72
N SER A 108 1.62 11.97 11.59
CA SER A 108 1.13 10.59 11.62
C SER A 108 1.78 9.73 10.53
N THR A 109 1.95 10.28 9.33
CA THR A 109 2.63 9.58 8.23
C THR A 109 4.13 9.38 8.51
N ILE A 110 4.81 10.38 9.07
CA ILE A 110 6.22 10.25 9.48
C ILE A 110 6.39 9.17 10.55
N LEU A 111 5.52 9.16 11.55
CA LEU A 111 5.53 8.13 12.60
C LEU A 111 5.32 6.74 12.01
N LEU A 112 4.36 6.58 11.08
CA LEU A 112 4.15 5.32 10.38
C LEU A 112 5.40 4.90 9.60
N SER A 113 6.00 5.82 8.84
CA SER A 113 7.21 5.54 8.07
C SER A 113 8.44 5.26 8.95
N SER A 114 8.44 5.68 10.22
CA SER A 114 9.53 5.38 11.15
C SER A 114 9.54 3.94 11.65
N ILE A 115 8.44 3.21 11.45
CA ILE A 115 8.35 1.80 11.78
C ILE A 115 9.21 1.02 10.79
N TYR A 116 10.10 0.15 11.31
CA TYR A 116 11.03 -0.68 10.52
C TYR A 116 10.36 -1.41 9.34
N PHE A 117 9.13 -1.88 9.55
CA PHE A 117 8.37 -2.58 8.53
C PHE A 117 8.15 -1.73 7.26
N TYR A 118 7.80 -0.42 7.42
CA TYR A 118 7.44 0.46 6.30
C TYR A 118 8.63 0.95 5.46
N ASN A 119 9.84 0.57 5.81
CA ASN A 119 11.03 0.93 5.05
C ASN A 119 11.89 -0.30 4.72
N PHE A 120 12.53 -0.93 5.69
CA PHE A 120 13.47 -2.04 5.42
C PHE A 120 12.81 -3.33 4.95
N THR A 121 11.54 -3.59 5.33
CA THR A 121 10.85 -4.83 4.96
C THR A 121 10.03 -4.70 3.69
N THR A 122 9.50 -3.50 3.41
CA THR A 122 8.59 -3.28 2.28
C THR A 122 9.20 -3.37 0.87
N PRO A 123 10.51 -3.31 0.62
CA PRO A 123 11.03 -3.65 -0.70
C PRO A 123 10.67 -5.06 -1.15
N GLU A 124 10.54 -6.03 -0.23
CA GLU A 124 10.03 -7.36 -0.56
C GLU A 124 8.51 -7.34 -0.76
N PHE A 125 8.06 -7.45 -2.01
CA PHE A 125 6.63 -7.60 -2.27
C PHE A 125 6.15 -8.98 -1.81
N ASN A 126 5.28 -8.97 -0.80
CA ASN A 126 4.66 -10.17 -0.24
C ASN A 126 3.23 -9.88 0.21
N VAL A 127 2.55 -10.87 0.78
CA VAL A 127 1.17 -10.75 1.26
C VAL A 127 0.97 -9.64 2.30
N ASN A 128 2.00 -9.33 3.11
CA ASN A 128 1.90 -8.28 4.12
C ASN A 128 1.93 -6.90 3.46
N VAL A 129 2.79 -6.70 2.48
CA VAL A 129 2.85 -5.46 1.68
C VAL A 129 1.60 -5.33 0.81
N CYS A 130 1.16 -6.43 0.20
CA CYS A 130 -0.03 -6.47 -0.65
C CYS A 130 -1.30 -5.99 0.07
N GLN A 131 -1.48 -6.30 1.35
CA GLN A 131 -2.67 -5.87 2.11
C GLN A 131 -2.63 -4.42 2.61
N LEU A 132 -1.45 -3.77 2.69
CA LEU A 132 -1.28 -2.45 3.32
C LEU A 132 -2.25 -1.37 2.81
N PRO A 133 -2.36 -1.13 1.48
CA PRO A 133 -3.27 -0.09 0.98
C PRO A 133 -4.73 -0.39 1.31
N PHE A 134 -5.13 -1.67 1.30
CA PHE A 134 -6.51 -2.05 1.56
C PHE A 134 -6.89 -1.87 3.03
N TRP A 135 -5.95 -2.07 3.98
CA TRP A 135 -6.15 -1.73 5.39
C TRP A 135 -6.46 -0.23 5.55
N SER A 136 -5.63 0.62 5.00
CA SER A 136 -5.81 2.06 5.11
C SER A 136 -7.07 2.57 4.40
N LEU A 137 -7.41 1.99 3.24
CA LEU A 137 -8.62 2.30 2.48
C LEU A 137 -9.89 1.89 3.23
N VAL A 138 -9.94 0.65 3.77
CA VAL A 138 -11.11 0.18 4.52
C VAL A 138 -11.32 1.02 5.78
N VAL A 139 -10.27 1.30 6.55
CA VAL A 139 -10.37 2.16 7.73
C VAL A 139 -10.87 3.56 7.35
N TYR A 140 -10.30 4.17 6.32
CA TYR A 140 -10.67 5.50 5.88
C TYR A 140 -12.15 5.59 5.43
N TYR A 141 -12.60 4.69 4.56
CA TYR A 141 -13.97 4.73 4.05
C TYR A 141 -14.99 4.29 5.11
N SER A 142 -14.64 3.36 6.01
CA SER A 142 -15.49 3.00 7.16
C SER A 142 -15.68 4.19 8.10
N TRP A 143 -14.60 4.93 8.39
CA TRP A 143 -14.70 6.17 9.17
C TRP A 143 -15.58 7.22 8.47
N ARG A 144 -15.44 7.40 7.17
CA ARG A 144 -16.30 8.33 6.40
C ARG A 144 -17.78 7.97 6.50
N ILE A 145 -18.13 6.69 6.47
CA ILE A 145 -19.50 6.22 6.66
C ILE A 145 -19.96 6.56 8.09
N TYR A 146 -19.11 6.32 9.09
CA TYR A 146 -19.42 6.57 10.49
C TYR A 146 -19.62 8.06 10.80
N ASP A 147 -18.77 8.95 10.27
CA ASP A 147 -18.77 10.39 10.53
C ASP A 147 -19.85 11.15 9.70
N SER A 148 -20.37 10.53 8.66
CA SER A 148 -21.28 11.16 7.71
C SER A 148 -22.73 11.16 8.23
N LYS A 149 -23.42 12.29 8.09
CA LYS A 149 -24.88 12.36 8.35
C LYS A 149 -25.69 11.65 7.26
N ASP A 150 -25.21 11.69 6.02
CA ASP A 150 -25.82 11.07 4.85
C ASP A 150 -24.86 10.02 4.26
N ILE A 151 -25.18 8.75 4.47
CA ILE A 151 -24.34 7.63 4.00
C ILE A 151 -24.40 7.58 2.48
N LYS A 152 -23.23 7.70 1.84
CA LYS A 152 -23.09 7.58 0.39
C LYS A 152 -22.93 6.12 0.00
N PHE A 153 -23.75 5.64 -0.92
CA PHE A 153 -23.66 4.27 -1.46
C PHE A 153 -22.24 3.95 -1.99
N LEU A 154 -21.58 4.94 -2.59
CA LEU A 154 -20.22 4.77 -3.10
C LEU A 154 -19.22 4.42 -1.98
N ASP A 155 -19.30 5.06 -0.82
CA ASP A 155 -18.40 4.77 0.30
C ASP A 155 -18.60 3.34 0.81
N CYS A 156 -19.85 2.87 0.90
CA CYS A 156 -20.17 1.48 1.27
C CYS A 156 -19.63 0.49 0.23
N LEU A 157 -19.80 0.79 -1.07
CA LEU A 157 -19.29 -0.03 -2.15
C LEU A 157 -17.75 -0.13 -2.11
N LEU A 158 -17.07 0.99 -1.86
CA LEU A 158 -15.61 1.04 -1.76
C LEU A 158 -15.09 0.23 -0.56
N VAL A 159 -15.75 0.31 0.61
CA VAL A 159 -15.41 -0.56 1.75
C VAL A 159 -15.50 -2.03 1.34
N GLY A 160 -16.62 -2.43 0.70
CA GLY A 160 -16.81 -3.82 0.26
C GLY A 160 -15.74 -4.29 -0.74
N ILE A 161 -15.42 -3.48 -1.75
CA ILE A 161 -14.40 -3.80 -2.76
C ILE A 161 -13.03 -3.92 -2.12
N PHE A 162 -12.61 -2.92 -1.31
CA PHE A 162 -11.29 -2.94 -0.70
C PHE A 162 -11.14 -4.02 0.38
N ALA A 163 -12.21 -4.32 1.13
CA ALA A 163 -12.22 -5.45 2.05
C ALA A 163 -12.07 -6.79 1.31
N ALA A 164 -12.77 -6.98 0.19
CA ALA A 164 -12.65 -8.18 -0.63
C ALA A 164 -11.22 -8.35 -1.19
N ILE A 165 -10.65 -7.29 -1.78
CA ILE A 165 -9.27 -7.36 -2.30
C ILE A 165 -8.26 -7.55 -1.15
N GLY A 166 -8.45 -6.90 -0.02
CA GLY A 166 -7.60 -7.07 1.16
C GLY A 166 -7.65 -8.50 1.70
N PHE A 167 -8.83 -9.11 1.79
CA PHE A 167 -8.99 -10.51 2.18
C PHE A 167 -8.34 -11.48 1.16
N LEU A 168 -8.48 -11.18 -0.13
CA LEU A 168 -7.83 -11.94 -1.20
C LEU A 168 -6.32 -11.67 -1.30
N SER A 169 -5.79 -10.67 -0.59
CA SER A 169 -4.35 -10.44 -0.43
C SER A 169 -3.77 -11.25 0.73
N LYS A 170 -4.51 -11.34 1.84
CA LYS A 170 -4.11 -12.11 3.03
C LYS A 170 -5.34 -12.45 3.86
N TYR A 171 -5.54 -13.73 4.23
CA TYR A 171 -6.71 -14.17 5.05
C TYR A 171 -6.77 -13.49 6.42
N LEU A 172 -5.62 -13.12 7.02
CA LEU A 172 -5.57 -12.37 8.28
C LEU A 172 -6.22 -10.97 8.20
N PHE A 173 -6.53 -10.49 7.00
CA PHE A 173 -7.28 -9.25 6.79
C PHE A 173 -8.66 -9.25 7.47
N ILE A 174 -9.23 -10.42 7.74
CA ILE A 174 -10.51 -10.58 8.44
C ILE A 174 -10.51 -9.98 9.86
N TYR A 175 -9.34 -9.76 10.46
CA TYR A 175 -9.23 -9.16 11.80
C TYR A 175 -9.29 -7.63 11.82
N LEU A 176 -9.43 -6.97 10.66
CA LEU A 176 -9.68 -5.54 10.56
C LEU A 176 -11.14 -5.22 10.91
#